data_860dfe4ae72de6d3fd403e2ef996a1d3
#
_entry.id   860dfe4ae72de6d3fd403e2ef996a1d3
#
_cell.length_a   1.000
_cell.length_b   1.000
_cell.length_c   1.000
_cell.angle_alpha   90.00
_cell.angle_beta   90.00
_cell.angle_gamma   90.00
#
_symmetry.space_group_name_H-M   'P 1'
#
loop_
_entity.id
_entity.type
_entity.pdbx_description
1 polymer ?
#
loop_
_entity_poly.entity_id
_entity_poly.type
_entity_poly.pdbx_seq_one_letter_code
_entity_poly.pdbx_strand_id
1 'polypeptide(L)'
;PELSAEPSSGSRQMMNHFGSRFLNEDGSWRNLMEQKNSTSDMACLASQFPRLVGLAQASKVYRENEALAKNKSKFTSGGDEVAYATIGNSSCAEGHFFEAVNAIGVLQVPVVISVWDDDYGISVANDLQMTKSDVSEVLKGFQRDEKGEGFEIMKVKGWNYPALIDTYEKAEKLAREEHIPCIIHVVEMTQPTGHSTSGSHERYKSKKRLQWEEDFDCIKKFREWIVESKIATKEELDTILSEVKEFVKAEKKEAWKVYQAPLKAEWNEVLEILTSLKEKLNIPELDGWITDLKQTAMFGIFRRDYLSVARKVMAKITKEEMAEKSKLSQFITKINTENKQRYNSKLYN
;
A
#
# COMPACT_ATOMS: atom_id res chain seq x y z
N PRO A 1 2.93 -6.91 9.03
CA PRO A 1 4.40 -6.87 9.03
C PRO A 1 4.90 -6.15 10.27
N GLU A 2 5.98 -6.66 10.83
CA GLU A 2 6.63 -6.01 11.97
C GLU A 2 7.27 -4.69 11.55
N LEU A 3 7.11 -3.64 12.34
CA LEU A 3 7.68 -2.32 12.06
C LEU A 3 9.20 -2.35 11.90
N SER A 4 9.89 -3.30 12.54
CA SER A 4 11.33 -3.50 12.42
C SER A 4 11.74 -4.03 11.05
N ALA A 5 10.95 -4.95 10.48
CA ALA A 5 11.20 -5.52 9.16
C ALA A 5 10.68 -4.62 8.03
N GLU A 6 9.63 -3.85 8.29
CA GLU A 6 8.98 -2.99 7.30
C GLU A 6 8.60 -1.64 7.90
N PRO A 7 9.56 -0.71 8.02
CA PRO A 7 9.35 0.56 8.71
C PRO A 7 8.36 1.49 8.03
N SER A 8 8.01 1.25 6.78
CA SER A 8 6.96 1.97 6.07
C SER A 8 5.58 1.36 6.23
N SER A 9 5.44 0.21 6.88
CA SER A 9 4.14 -0.42 7.14
C SER A 9 3.24 0.49 7.99
N GLY A 10 1.94 0.25 7.94
CA GLY A 10 0.96 1.09 8.60
C GLY A 10 0.77 2.45 7.92
N SER A 11 0.98 2.52 6.62
CA SER A 11 0.78 3.73 5.80
C SER A 11 1.68 4.91 6.19
N ARG A 12 2.85 4.65 6.74
CA ARG A 12 3.84 5.69 7.04
C ARG A 12 4.38 6.38 5.79
N GLN A 13 4.36 5.68 4.67
CA GLN A 13 4.57 6.26 3.35
C GLN A 13 3.23 6.64 2.73
N MET A 14 3.14 7.88 2.26
CA MET A 14 1.92 8.41 1.63
C MET A 14 1.53 7.64 0.36
N MET A 15 2.48 6.99 -0.30
CA MET A 15 2.26 6.28 -1.57
C MET A 15 1.99 4.78 -1.40
N ASN A 16 2.04 4.24 -0.19
CA ASN A 16 1.88 2.81 0.12
C ASN A 16 2.82 1.86 -0.68
N HIS A 17 3.90 2.38 -1.23
CA HIS A 17 4.95 1.59 -1.88
C HIS A 17 6.00 1.22 -0.84
N PHE A 18 5.97 0.02 -0.34
CA PHE A 18 6.84 -0.42 0.73
C PHE A 18 7.43 -1.80 0.45
N GLY A 19 8.56 -2.07 1.09
CA GLY A 19 9.25 -3.34 1.00
C GLY A 19 9.93 -3.66 2.32
N SER A 20 10.12 -4.95 2.59
CA SER A 20 10.81 -5.40 3.78
C SER A 20 12.28 -5.00 3.75
N ARG A 21 12.83 -4.70 4.92
CA ARG A 21 14.28 -4.55 5.08
C ARG A 21 14.96 -5.91 5.04
N PHE A 22 15.96 -6.04 4.19
CA PHE A 22 16.78 -7.24 4.07
C PHE A 22 18.09 -7.14 4.85
N LEU A 23 18.52 -5.91 5.16
CA LEU A 23 19.77 -5.65 5.88
C LEU A 23 19.50 -5.05 7.26
N ASN A 24 20.37 -5.37 8.20
CA ASN A 24 20.51 -4.69 9.47
C ASN A 24 21.18 -3.31 9.28
N GLU A 25 21.24 -2.50 10.34
CA GLU A 25 21.87 -1.17 10.28
C GLU A 25 23.38 -1.24 10.02
N ASP A 26 24.04 -2.33 10.43
CA ASP A 26 25.45 -2.61 10.17
C ASP A 26 25.77 -3.16 8.76
N GLY A 27 24.75 -3.27 7.90
CA GLY A 27 24.87 -3.82 6.55
C GLY A 27 24.87 -5.34 6.46
N SER A 28 24.78 -6.07 7.57
CA SER A 28 24.65 -7.52 7.56
C SER A 28 23.25 -7.95 7.15
N TRP A 29 23.14 -9.16 6.56
CA TRP A 29 21.85 -9.72 6.19
C TRP A 29 21.01 -10.09 7.41
N ARG A 30 19.75 -9.68 7.41
CA ARG A 30 18.72 -10.17 8.35
C ARG A 30 18.43 -11.64 8.06
N ASN A 31 17.83 -12.30 9.05
CA ASN A 31 17.27 -13.63 8.81
C ASN A 31 15.91 -13.49 8.11
N LEU A 32 15.91 -13.65 6.77
CA LEU A 32 14.70 -13.50 5.95
C LEU A 32 13.67 -14.60 6.19
N MET A 33 14.08 -15.71 6.85
CA MET A 33 13.18 -16.80 7.21
C MET A 33 12.36 -16.53 8.48
N GLU A 34 12.77 -15.54 9.28
CA GLU A 34 12.05 -15.12 10.49
C GLU A 34 11.06 -13.99 10.22
N GLN A 35 10.95 -13.52 8.98
CA GLN A 35 10.04 -12.43 8.59
C GLN A 35 9.27 -12.77 7.31
N LYS A 36 8.09 -12.18 7.15
CA LYS A 36 7.40 -12.15 5.86
C LYS A 36 8.04 -11.09 4.99
N ASN A 37 8.55 -11.50 3.83
CA ASN A 37 9.24 -10.60 2.93
C ASN A 37 8.27 -10.01 1.92
N SER A 38 8.27 -8.68 1.82
CA SER A 38 7.53 -7.94 0.82
C SER A 38 8.53 -7.20 -0.06
N THR A 39 8.41 -7.34 -1.37
CA THR A 39 9.16 -6.50 -2.30
C THR A 39 8.33 -5.28 -2.65
N SER A 40 8.96 -4.11 -2.76
CA SER A 40 8.24 -2.91 -3.18
C SER A 40 7.63 -3.13 -4.55
N ASP A 41 6.37 -2.75 -4.67
CA ASP A 41 5.69 -2.64 -5.95
C ASP A 41 6.26 -1.49 -6.79
N MET A 42 5.80 -1.37 -8.01
CA MET A 42 6.25 -0.35 -8.95
C MET A 42 5.04 0.42 -9.47
N ALA A 43 5.25 1.69 -9.80
CA ALA A 43 4.16 2.54 -10.29
C ALA A 43 3.55 2.08 -11.62
N CYS A 44 4.33 1.42 -12.49
CA CYS A 44 3.81 0.78 -13.69
C CYS A 44 3.10 -0.52 -13.33
N LEU A 45 1.84 -0.66 -13.69
CA LEU A 45 1.03 -1.85 -13.40
C LEU A 45 1.71 -3.12 -13.90
N ALA A 46 1.62 -4.19 -13.13
CA ALA A 46 2.24 -5.51 -13.38
C ALA A 46 3.78 -5.53 -13.52
N SER A 47 4.50 -4.42 -13.44
CA SER A 47 5.96 -4.40 -13.62
C SER A 47 6.74 -5.11 -12.50
N GLN A 48 6.10 -5.44 -11.38
CA GLN A 48 6.66 -6.29 -10.33
C GLN A 48 6.65 -7.80 -10.68
N PHE A 49 5.89 -8.22 -11.68
CA PHE A 49 5.75 -9.64 -12.05
C PHE A 49 7.05 -10.29 -12.54
N PRO A 50 7.91 -9.64 -13.34
CA PRO A 50 9.23 -10.20 -13.66
C PRO A 50 10.08 -10.49 -12.42
N ARG A 51 9.98 -9.66 -11.36
CA ARG A 51 10.64 -9.92 -10.07
C ARG A 51 10.06 -11.15 -9.36
N LEU A 52 8.73 -11.35 -9.45
CA LEU A 52 8.06 -12.53 -8.90
C LEU A 52 8.66 -13.82 -9.48
N VAL A 53 8.90 -13.84 -10.80
CA VAL A 53 9.58 -14.96 -11.47
C VAL A 53 10.93 -15.25 -10.83
N GLY A 54 11.75 -14.22 -10.63
CA GLY A 54 13.09 -14.36 -10.05
C GLY A 54 13.07 -14.86 -8.60
N LEU A 55 12.12 -14.38 -7.77
CA LEU A 55 11.97 -14.84 -6.40
C LEU A 55 11.59 -16.32 -6.33
N ALA A 56 10.63 -16.74 -7.14
CA ALA A 56 10.22 -18.13 -7.21
C ALA A 56 11.30 -19.04 -7.79
N GLN A 57 12.04 -18.56 -8.79
CA GLN A 57 13.17 -19.28 -9.35
C GLN A 57 14.29 -19.51 -8.30
N ALA A 58 14.50 -18.56 -7.41
CA ALA A 58 15.45 -18.73 -6.30
C ALA A 58 15.07 -19.92 -5.39
N SER A 59 13.80 -20.04 -5.01
CA SER A 59 13.29 -21.21 -4.25
C SER A 59 13.58 -22.52 -4.95
N LYS A 60 13.28 -22.58 -6.25
CA LYS A 60 13.55 -23.78 -7.06
C LYS A 60 15.05 -24.13 -7.09
N VAL A 61 15.91 -23.14 -7.32
CA VAL A 61 17.37 -23.35 -7.31
C VAL A 61 17.86 -23.83 -5.95
N TYR A 62 17.34 -23.30 -4.85
CA TYR A 62 17.67 -23.79 -3.52
C TYR A 62 17.25 -25.25 -3.30
N ARG A 63 16.10 -25.68 -3.81
CA ARG A 63 15.61 -27.06 -3.70
C ARG A 63 16.43 -28.05 -4.55
N GLU A 64 16.74 -27.67 -5.77
CA GLU A 64 17.38 -28.55 -6.76
C GLU A 64 18.91 -28.64 -6.62
N ASN A 65 19.54 -27.64 -6.02
CA ASN A 65 20.99 -27.57 -5.91
C ASN A 65 21.44 -28.09 -4.52
N GLU A 66 22.00 -29.30 -4.48
CA GLU A 66 22.47 -29.95 -3.24
C GLU A 66 23.51 -29.13 -2.45
N ALA A 67 24.33 -28.33 -3.12
CA ALA A 67 25.32 -27.48 -2.49
C ALA A 67 24.67 -26.31 -1.72
N LEU A 68 23.51 -25.84 -2.19
CA LEU A 68 22.71 -24.77 -1.58
C LEU A 68 21.71 -25.32 -0.58
N ALA A 69 21.09 -26.46 -0.87
CA ALA A 69 20.08 -27.09 -0.01
C ALA A 69 20.63 -27.47 1.38
N LYS A 70 21.94 -27.73 1.52
CA LYS A 70 22.61 -27.97 2.81
C LYS A 70 22.69 -26.71 3.69
N ASN A 71 22.59 -25.54 3.11
CA ASN A 71 22.57 -24.27 3.80
C ASN A 71 21.12 -23.84 4.11
N LYS A 72 20.47 -24.50 5.08
CA LYS A 72 19.35 -23.89 5.79
C LYS A 72 19.89 -22.59 6.38
N SER A 73 19.63 -21.50 5.72
CA SER A 73 20.31 -20.25 5.95
C SER A 73 19.29 -19.16 6.23
N LYS A 74 19.75 -17.97 6.46
CA LYS A 74 18.94 -16.74 6.54
C LYS A 74 18.03 -16.53 5.31
N PHE A 75 18.21 -17.27 4.22
CA PHE A 75 17.57 -17.03 2.92
C PHE A 75 16.56 -18.09 2.51
N THR A 76 16.65 -19.30 3.05
CA THR A 76 15.81 -20.42 2.61
C THR A 76 15.64 -21.48 3.69
N SER A 77 14.51 -22.14 3.68
CA SER A 77 14.21 -23.39 4.42
C SER A 77 14.19 -24.59 3.46
N GLY A 78 15.21 -24.69 2.61
CA GLY A 78 15.35 -25.81 1.66
C GLY A 78 14.54 -25.64 0.37
N GLY A 79 14.20 -24.41 0.00
CA GLY A 79 13.43 -24.13 -1.20
C GLY A 79 11.91 -24.32 -1.03
N ASP A 80 11.42 -24.22 0.20
CA ASP A 80 9.97 -24.31 0.50
C ASP A 80 9.24 -22.99 0.37
N GLU A 81 9.94 -21.91 0.02
CA GLU A 81 9.36 -20.58 -0.08
C GLU A 81 8.48 -20.47 -1.32
N VAL A 82 7.27 -19.94 -1.13
CA VAL A 82 6.31 -19.62 -2.20
C VAL A 82 6.29 -18.13 -2.44
N ALA A 83 6.39 -17.72 -3.70
CA ALA A 83 6.23 -16.32 -4.07
C ALA A 83 4.76 -16.01 -4.37
N TYR A 84 4.19 -15.08 -3.60
CA TYR A 84 2.82 -14.63 -3.76
C TYR A 84 2.74 -13.29 -4.47
N ALA A 85 1.79 -13.13 -5.38
CA ALA A 85 1.43 -11.86 -5.96
C ALA A 85 -0.07 -11.65 -6.00
N THR A 86 -0.51 -10.41 -5.85
CA THR A 86 -1.90 -10.00 -6.08
C THR A 86 -1.94 -9.02 -7.25
N ILE A 87 -3.00 -9.09 -8.04
CA ILE A 87 -3.18 -8.20 -9.20
C ILE A 87 -4.69 -8.03 -9.46
N GLY A 88 -5.09 -6.82 -9.88
CA GLY A 88 -6.46 -6.60 -10.36
C GLY A 88 -6.67 -7.12 -11.78
N ASN A 89 -7.90 -7.47 -12.11
CA ASN A 89 -8.30 -7.98 -13.43
C ASN A 89 -7.81 -7.10 -14.59
N SER A 90 -7.98 -5.79 -14.52
CA SER A 90 -7.58 -4.90 -15.61
C SER A 90 -6.05 -4.80 -15.75
N SER A 91 -5.31 -4.90 -14.66
CA SER A 91 -3.85 -4.94 -14.70
C SER A 91 -3.29 -6.23 -15.35
N CYS A 92 -4.10 -7.29 -15.43
CA CYS A 92 -3.73 -8.50 -16.16
C CYS A 92 -3.63 -8.29 -17.68
N ALA A 93 -4.12 -7.17 -18.22
CA ALA A 93 -3.96 -6.82 -19.63
C ALA A 93 -2.57 -6.26 -19.98
N GLU A 94 -1.72 -5.98 -18.98
CA GLU A 94 -0.37 -5.48 -19.19
C GLU A 94 0.59 -6.56 -19.73
N GLY A 95 1.51 -6.16 -20.64
CA GLY A 95 2.47 -7.07 -21.26
C GLY A 95 3.33 -7.82 -20.25
N HIS A 96 3.79 -7.14 -19.17
CA HIS A 96 4.59 -7.75 -18.10
C HIS A 96 3.89 -8.91 -17.39
N PHE A 97 2.55 -8.86 -17.28
CA PHE A 97 1.78 -9.97 -16.73
C PHE A 97 1.87 -11.22 -17.61
N PHE A 98 1.56 -11.09 -18.91
CA PHE A 98 1.60 -12.23 -19.83
C PHE A 98 3.00 -12.81 -20.00
N GLU A 99 4.02 -11.96 -20.06
CA GLU A 99 5.41 -12.40 -20.14
C GLU A 99 5.81 -13.20 -18.89
N ALA A 100 5.47 -12.71 -17.70
CA ALA A 100 5.76 -13.39 -16.45
C ALA A 100 4.97 -14.72 -16.34
N VAL A 101 3.68 -14.74 -16.72
CA VAL A 101 2.88 -15.97 -16.75
C VAL A 101 3.53 -17.00 -17.67
N ASN A 102 3.96 -16.60 -18.87
CA ASN A 102 4.67 -17.51 -19.77
C ASN A 102 5.98 -18.04 -19.13
N ALA A 103 6.80 -17.16 -18.56
CA ALA A 103 8.06 -17.55 -17.92
C ALA A 103 7.84 -18.50 -16.72
N ILE A 104 6.86 -18.23 -15.86
CA ILE A 104 6.50 -19.08 -14.73
C ILE A 104 6.04 -20.47 -15.20
N GLY A 105 5.21 -20.52 -16.27
CA GLY A 105 4.73 -21.77 -16.87
C GLY A 105 5.86 -22.61 -17.44
N VAL A 106 6.85 -21.98 -18.10
CA VAL A 106 8.04 -22.68 -18.64
C VAL A 106 8.96 -23.18 -17.51
N LEU A 107 9.18 -22.32 -16.50
CA LEU A 107 10.13 -22.62 -15.42
C LEU A 107 9.56 -23.56 -14.35
N GLN A 108 8.24 -23.71 -14.25
CA GLN A 108 7.56 -24.47 -13.20
C GLN A 108 8.11 -24.13 -11.82
N VAL A 109 7.83 -22.92 -11.37
CA VAL A 109 8.34 -22.34 -10.11
C VAL A 109 7.23 -22.12 -9.09
N PRO A 110 7.50 -22.12 -7.77
CA PRO A 110 6.51 -22.04 -6.71
C PRO A 110 5.88 -20.64 -6.61
N VAL A 111 4.85 -20.40 -7.39
CA VAL A 111 4.13 -19.11 -7.45
C VAL A 111 2.65 -19.30 -7.18
N VAL A 112 2.06 -18.41 -6.42
CA VAL A 112 0.61 -18.22 -6.32
C VAL A 112 0.27 -16.81 -6.76
N ILE A 113 -0.46 -16.67 -7.86
CA ILE A 113 -1.00 -15.39 -8.35
C ILE A 113 -2.47 -15.32 -7.98
N SER A 114 -2.86 -14.30 -7.23
CA SER A 114 -4.25 -14.01 -6.89
C SER A 114 -4.75 -12.84 -7.74
N VAL A 115 -5.65 -13.12 -8.67
CA VAL A 115 -6.32 -12.10 -9.50
C VAL A 115 -7.62 -11.69 -8.83
N TRP A 116 -7.75 -10.42 -8.48
CA TRP A 116 -8.95 -9.86 -7.85
C TRP A 116 -9.79 -9.14 -8.90
N ASP A 117 -10.94 -9.72 -9.22
CA ASP A 117 -11.79 -9.29 -10.33
C ASP A 117 -13.15 -8.77 -9.83
N ASP A 118 -13.34 -7.47 -9.99
CA ASP A 118 -14.59 -6.76 -9.70
C ASP A 118 -15.34 -6.33 -11.00
N ASP A 119 -14.96 -6.89 -12.14
CA ASP A 119 -15.44 -6.59 -13.48
C ASP A 119 -15.06 -5.19 -14.02
N TYR A 120 -14.22 -4.44 -13.32
CA TYR A 120 -13.86 -3.08 -13.73
C TYR A 120 -12.35 -2.82 -13.60
N GLY A 121 -11.86 -1.90 -14.44
CA GLY A 121 -10.59 -1.21 -14.24
C GLY A 121 -10.86 0.27 -13.99
N ILE A 122 -10.90 0.69 -12.72
CA ILE A 122 -11.41 1.99 -12.27
C ILE A 122 -12.89 2.15 -12.66
N SER A 123 -13.15 2.70 -13.84
CA SER A 123 -14.50 2.94 -14.39
C SER A 123 -14.75 2.24 -15.72
N VAL A 124 -13.77 1.52 -16.25
CA VAL A 124 -13.85 0.84 -17.54
C VAL A 124 -14.26 -0.61 -17.30
N ALA A 125 -15.36 -1.02 -17.92
CA ALA A 125 -15.86 -2.39 -17.79
C ALA A 125 -14.90 -3.42 -18.44
N ASN A 126 -14.88 -4.62 -17.91
CA ASN A 126 -13.93 -5.67 -18.26
C ASN A 126 -14.01 -6.09 -19.74
N ASP A 127 -15.20 -6.01 -20.36
CA ASP A 127 -15.43 -6.31 -21.78
C ASP A 127 -14.73 -5.32 -22.74
N LEU A 128 -14.35 -4.14 -22.25
CA LEU A 128 -13.58 -3.14 -22.99
C LEU A 128 -12.07 -3.24 -22.78
N GLN A 129 -11.60 -4.06 -21.84
CA GLN A 129 -10.20 -4.16 -21.46
C GLN A 129 -9.59 -5.54 -21.70
N MET A 130 -10.36 -6.59 -21.52
CA MET A 130 -9.88 -7.97 -21.56
C MET A 130 -10.63 -8.78 -22.61
N THR A 131 -9.89 -9.40 -23.52
CA THR A 131 -10.46 -10.39 -24.44
C THR A 131 -11.19 -11.48 -23.64
N LYS A 132 -12.40 -11.85 -24.06
CA LYS A 132 -13.30 -12.77 -23.35
C LYS A 132 -13.87 -12.23 -22.04
N SER A 133 -13.54 -11.02 -21.63
CA SER A 133 -13.99 -10.40 -20.36
C SER A 133 -13.74 -11.26 -19.11
N ASP A 134 -12.79 -12.19 -19.16
CA ASP A 134 -12.54 -13.16 -18.12
C ASP A 134 -11.08 -13.65 -18.17
N VAL A 135 -10.32 -13.39 -17.12
CA VAL A 135 -8.88 -13.70 -17.05
C VAL A 135 -8.64 -15.22 -17.16
N SER A 136 -9.46 -16.05 -16.51
CA SER A 136 -9.33 -17.52 -16.57
C SER A 136 -9.55 -18.05 -17.99
N GLU A 137 -10.52 -17.48 -18.72
CA GLU A 137 -10.78 -17.89 -20.11
C GLU A 137 -9.65 -17.46 -21.07
N VAL A 138 -9.05 -16.29 -20.83
CA VAL A 138 -7.85 -15.86 -21.59
C VAL A 138 -6.67 -16.78 -21.33
N LEU A 139 -6.49 -17.16 -20.08
CA LEU A 139 -5.35 -17.99 -19.62
C LEU A 139 -5.59 -19.49 -19.78
N LYS A 140 -6.70 -19.92 -20.36
CA LYS A 140 -7.05 -21.34 -20.50
C LYS A 140 -5.96 -22.19 -21.20
N GLY A 141 -5.23 -21.59 -22.14
CA GLY A 141 -4.09 -22.24 -22.81
C GLY A 141 -2.86 -22.46 -21.89
N PHE A 142 -2.84 -21.86 -20.71
CA PHE A 142 -1.81 -22.04 -19.69
C PHE A 142 -2.24 -23.03 -18.59
N GLN A 143 -3.47 -23.56 -18.64
CA GLN A 143 -3.92 -24.60 -17.73
C GLN A 143 -3.03 -25.82 -17.84
N ARG A 144 -2.66 -26.39 -16.71
CA ARG A 144 -1.83 -27.59 -16.61
C ARG A 144 -2.43 -28.72 -17.46
N ASP A 145 -1.57 -29.35 -18.23
CA ASP A 145 -1.90 -30.46 -19.11
C ASP A 145 -1.55 -31.83 -18.48
N GLU A 146 -1.78 -32.89 -19.21
CA GLU A 146 -1.48 -34.28 -18.80
C GLU A 146 0.02 -34.53 -18.59
N LYS A 147 0.89 -33.71 -19.20
CA LYS A 147 2.35 -33.78 -19.00
C LYS A 147 2.81 -33.06 -17.73
N GLY A 148 1.91 -32.34 -17.11
CA GLY A 148 2.19 -31.58 -15.92
C GLY A 148 2.76 -30.17 -16.16
N GLU A 149 2.74 -29.69 -17.41
CA GLU A 149 3.18 -28.33 -17.78
C GLU A 149 2.04 -27.33 -17.62
N GLY A 150 2.34 -26.11 -17.15
CA GLY A 150 1.39 -25.03 -16.99
C GLY A 150 1.01 -24.75 -15.54
N PHE A 151 -0.14 -24.10 -15.36
CA PHE A 151 -0.64 -23.66 -14.07
C PHE A 151 -1.85 -24.47 -13.60
N GLU A 152 -1.99 -24.65 -12.29
CA GLU A 152 -3.31 -24.94 -11.73
C GLU A 152 -4.12 -23.64 -11.69
N ILE A 153 -5.11 -23.50 -12.55
CA ILE A 153 -5.98 -22.31 -12.62
C ILE A 153 -7.28 -22.61 -11.90
N MET A 154 -7.55 -21.87 -10.82
CA MET A 154 -8.73 -22.05 -9.97
C MET A 154 -9.56 -20.76 -10.00
N LYS A 155 -10.88 -20.93 -10.04
CA LYS A 155 -11.83 -19.80 -10.03
C LYS A 155 -12.71 -19.90 -8.80
N VAL A 156 -12.79 -18.82 -8.02
CA VAL A 156 -13.54 -18.76 -6.77
C VAL A 156 -14.24 -17.43 -6.60
N LYS A 157 -15.39 -17.40 -5.94
CA LYS A 157 -16.15 -16.17 -5.67
C LYS A 157 -15.61 -15.45 -4.45
N GLY A 158 -15.36 -14.14 -4.58
CA GLY A 158 -14.75 -13.33 -3.52
C GLY A 158 -15.60 -13.17 -2.25
N TRP A 159 -16.91 -13.37 -2.35
CA TRP A 159 -17.81 -13.34 -1.20
C TRP A 159 -17.99 -14.72 -0.51
N ASN A 160 -17.44 -15.81 -1.07
CA ASN A 160 -17.55 -17.15 -0.49
C ASN A 160 -16.30 -17.47 0.33
N TYR A 161 -16.30 -17.08 1.59
CA TYR A 161 -15.14 -17.20 2.48
C TYR A 161 -14.63 -18.64 2.65
N PRO A 162 -15.48 -19.68 2.91
CA PRO A 162 -15.01 -21.06 3.00
C PRO A 162 -14.32 -21.54 1.72
N ALA A 163 -14.92 -21.28 0.57
CA ALA A 163 -14.35 -21.66 -0.71
C ALA A 163 -13.02 -20.94 -1.00
N LEU A 164 -12.86 -19.69 -0.53
CA LEU A 164 -11.59 -18.98 -0.60
C LEU A 164 -10.52 -19.71 0.21
N ILE A 165 -10.80 -20.08 1.46
CA ILE A 165 -9.85 -20.81 2.31
C ILE A 165 -9.41 -22.11 1.64
N ASP A 166 -10.34 -22.95 1.23
CA ASP A 166 -10.05 -24.23 0.56
C ASP A 166 -9.20 -24.03 -0.72
N THR A 167 -9.51 -22.98 -1.49
CA THR A 167 -8.79 -22.68 -2.75
C THR A 167 -7.36 -22.22 -2.48
N TYR A 168 -7.16 -21.33 -1.49
CA TYR A 168 -5.83 -20.84 -1.15
C TYR A 168 -4.98 -21.92 -0.47
N GLU A 169 -5.55 -22.77 0.38
CA GLU A 169 -4.85 -23.90 0.97
C GLU A 169 -4.40 -24.91 -0.10
N LYS A 170 -5.27 -25.22 -1.06
CA LYS A 170 -4.91 -26.06 -2.21
C LYS A 170 -3.77 -25.46 -3.03
N ALA A 171 -3.87 -24.18 -3.36
CA ALA A 171 -2.85 -23.49 -4.15
C ALA A 171 -1.50 -23.42 -3.43
N GLU A 172 -1.53 -23.10 -2.14
CA GLU A 172 -0.32 -23.04 -1.30
C GLU A 172 0.37 -24.40 -1.23
N LYS A 173 -0.36 -25.46 -1.01
CA LYS A 173 0.15 -26.81 -0.96
C LYS A 173 0.79 -27.25 -2.28
N LEU A 174 0.11 -27.04 -3.41
CA LEU A 174 0.64 -27.37 -4.73
C LEU A 174 1.92 -26.57 -5.03
N ALA A 175 1.94 -25.29 -4.74
CA ALA A 175 3.11 -24.45 -5.00
C ALA A 175 4.29 -24.83 -4.08
N ARG A 176 4.04 -25.06 -2.81
CA ARG A 176 5.08 -25.35 -1.81
C ARG A 176 5.64 -26.77 -1.93
N GLU A 177 4.78 -27.78 -2.01
CA GLU A 177 5.20 -29.16 -1.97
C GLU A 177 5.67 -29.65 -3.36
N GLU A 178 4.96 -29.26 -4.41
CA GLU A 178 5.15 -29.79 -5.75
C GLU A 178 5.79 -28.79 -6.74
N HIS A 179 5.98 -27.52 -6.36
CA HIS A 179 6.42 -26.42 -7.25
C HIS A 179 5.50 -26.23 -8.47
N ILE A 180 4.21 -26.53 -8.31
CA ILE A 180 3.20 -26.27 -9.32
C ILE A 180 2.73 -24.83 -9.19
N PRO A 181 2.92 -23.97 -10.22
CA PRO A 181 2.42 -22.61 -10.16
C PRO A 181 0.90 -22.58 -10.21
N CYS A 182 0.30 -21.70 -9.40
CA CYS A 182 -1.15 -21.55 -9.28
C CYS A 182 -1.62 -20.15 -9.64
N ILE A 183 -2.77 -20.06 -10.32
CA ILE A 183 -3.52 -18.81 -10.51
C ILE A 183 -4.88 -18.98 -9.84
N ILE A 184 -5.20 -18.09 -8.90
CA ILE A 184 -6.51 -18.02 -8.27
C ILE A 184 -7.24 -16.80 -8.84
N HIS A 185 -8.25 -17.04 -9.66
CA HIS A 185 -9.12 -15.99 -10.18
C HIS A 185 -10.29 -15.78 -9.23
N VAL A 186 -10.17 -14.76 -8.39
CA VAL A 186 -11.21 -14.37 -7.43
C VAL A 186 -12.19 -13.45 -8.14
N VAL A 187 -13.33 -14.00 -8.53
CA VAL A 187 -14.37 -13.30 -9.28
C VAL A 187 -15.48 -12.79 -8.36
N GLU A 188 -16.36 -11.97 -8.90
CA GLU A 188 -17.48 -11.40 -8.15
C GLU A 188 -17.01 -10.63 -6.90
N MET A 189 -15.85 -9.98 -6.99
CA MET A 189 -15.41 -9.03 -5.99
C MET A 189 -16.31 -7.79 -5.98
N THR A 190 -16.45 -7.17 -4.82
CA THR A 190 -17.29 -5.98 -4.67
C THR A 190 -16.48 -4.79 -4.18
N GLN A 191 -16.80 -3.61 -4.69
CA GLN A 191 -16.27 -2.32 -4.23
C GLN A 191 -17.42 -1.36 -3.89
N PRO A 192 -18.09 -1.50 -2.74
CA PRO A 192 -19.29 -0.72 -2.41
C PRO A 192 -19.06 0.80 -2.37
N THR A 193 -17.83 1.25 -2.14
CA THR A 193 -17.47 2.67 -2.15
C THR A 193 -16.84 3.14 -3.46
N GLY A 194 -16.75 2.27 -4.46
CA GLY A 194 -16.08 2.50 -5.73
C GLY A 194 -14.54 2.50 -5.60
N HIS A 195 -13.84 2.62 -6.74
CA HIS A 195 -12.38 2.54 -6.80
C HIS A 195 -11.68 3.76 -6.19
N SER A 196 -12.19 4.96 -6.44
CA SER A 196 -11.59 6.19 -5.95
C SER A 196 -12.63 7.23 -5.54
N THR A 197 -12.21 8.14 -4.66
CA THR A 197 -13.06 9.28 -4.23
C THR A 197 -13.27 10.33 -5.31
N SER A 198 -12.51 10.29 -6.40
CA SER A 198 -12.59 11.24 -7.51
C SER A 198 -13.73 10.99 -8.48
N GLY A 199 -14.38 9.83 -8.41
CA GLY A 199 -15.49 9.44 -9.28
C GLY A 199 -16.52 8.61 -8.55
N SER A 200 -17.78 9.03 -8.67
CA SER A 200 -18.90 8.26 -8.17
C SER A 200 -19.14 7.05 -9.08
N HIS A 201 -19.20 5.87 -8.52
CA HIS A 201 -19.43 4.64 -9.27
C HIS A 201 -20.86 4.58 -9.86
N GLU A 202 -21.79 5.38 -9.38
CA GLU A 202 -23.12 5.54 -9.95
C GLU A 202 -23.10 6.13 -11.37
N ARG A 203 -21.98 6.73 -11.79
CA ARG A 203 -21.81 7.29 -13.13
C ARG A 203 -21.56 6.23 -14.20
N TYR A 204 -21.01 5.08 -13.83
CA TYR A 204 -20.65 4.02 -14.78
C TYR A 204 -21.23 2.66 -14.47
N LYS A 205 -21.68 2.40 -13.23
CA LYS A 205 -22.37 1.17 -12.86
C LYS A 205 -23.89 1.33 -12.95
N SER A 206 -24.58 0.30 -13.44
CA SER A 206 -26.04 0.29 -13.45
C SER A 206 -26.60 0.17 -12.03
N LYS A 207 -27.83 0.65 -11.80
CA LYS A 207 -28.52 0.48 -10.50
C LYS A 207 -28.62 -0.98 -10.08
N LYS A 208 -28.81 -1.90 -11.03
CA LYS A 208 -28.85 -3.34 -10.77
C LYS A 208 -27.50 -3.86 -10.29
N ARG A 209 -26.39 -3.38 -10.88
CA ARG A 209 -25.05 -3.74 -10.46
C ARG A 209 -24.74 -3.21 -9.05
N LEU A 210 -25.08 -1.96 -8.76
CA LEU A 210 -24.88 -1.37 -7.43
C LEU A 210 -25.65 -2.13 -6.35
N GLN A 211 -26.91 -2.48 -6.62
CA GLN A 211 -27.71 -3.28 -5.68
C GLN A 211 -27.09 -4.66 -5.46
N TRP A 212 -26.61 -5.30 -6.53
CA TRP A 212 -25.94 -6.58 -6.43
C TRP A 212 -24.64 -6.48 -5.58
N GLU A 213 -23.83 -5.43 -5.77
CA GLU A 213 -22.62 -5.21 -4.96
C GLU A 213 -22.94 -4.98 -3.47
N GLU A 214 -24.06 -4.32 -3.16
CA GLU A 214 -24.54 -4.16 -1.80
C GLU A 214 -25.00 -5.51 -1.19
N ASP A 215 -25.72 -6.33 -1.98
CA ASP A 215 -26.24 -7.62 -1.55
C ASP A 215 -25.12 -8.65 -1.34
N PHE A 216 -24.09 -8.61 -2.19
CA PHE A 216 -22.96 -9.52 -2.19
C PHE A 216 -21.66 -8.89 -1.68
N ASP A 217 -21.75 -7.81 -0.91
CA ASP A 217 -20.58 -7.26 -0.23
C ASP A 217 -19.85 -8.35 0.55
N CYS A 218 -18.55 -8.50 0.27
CA CYS A 218 -17.74 -9.60 0.80
C CYS A 218 -17.71 -9.62 2.34
N ILE A 219 -17.71 -8.44 2.98
CA ILE A 219 -17.73 -8.33 4.45
C ILE A 219 -19.09 -8.72 4.99
N LYS A 220 -20.18 -8.29 4.33
CA LYS A 220 -21.55 -8.66 4.69
C LYS A 220 -21.75 -10.18 4.59
N LYS A 221 -21.32 -10.80 3.48
CA LYS A 221 -21.42 -12.25 3.27
C LYS A 221 -20.56 -13.03 4.28
N PHE A 222 -19.39 -12.56 4.60
CA PHE A 222 -18.55 -13.15 5.65
C PHE A 222 -19.24 -13.10 7.03
N ARG A 223 -19.86 -11.96 7.36
CA ARG A 223 -20.63 -11.83 8.58
C ARG A 223 -21.83 -12.79 8.63
N GLU A 224 -22.59 -12.90 7.52
CA GLU A 224 -23.70 -13.85 7.41
C GLU A 224 -23.23 -15.28 7.67
N TRP A 225 -22.13 -15.70 7.03
CA TRP A 225 -21.52 -17.01 7.21
C TRP A 225 -21.08 -17.28 8.66
N ILE A 226 -20.47 -16.32 9.35
CA ILE A 226 -20.07 -16.46 10.77
C ILE A 226 -21.28 -16.80 11.64
N VAL A 227 -22.40 -16.09 11.43
CA VAL A 227 -23.62 -16.29 12.21
C VAL A 227 -24.28 -17.64 11.86
N GLU A 228 -24.41 -17.96 10.58
CA GLU A 228 -24.98 -19.22 10.10
C GLU A 228 -24.17 -20.44 10.59
N SER A 229 -22.85 -20.29 10.61
CA SER A 229 -21.91 -21.32 11.10
C SER A 229 -21.84 -21.37 12.63
N LYS A 230 -22.58 -20.52 13.35
CA LYS A 230 -22.62 -20.43 14.82
C LYS A 230 -21.25 -20.17 15.45
N ILE A 231 -20.37 -19.48 14.74
CA ILE A 231 -19.04 -19.08 15.25
C ILE A 231 -19.21 -17.90 16.22
N ALA A 232 -20.11 -16.97 15.90
CA ALA A 232 -20.49 -15.86 16.77
C ALA A 232 -21.96 -15.46 16.53
N THR A 233 -22.55 -14.81 17.51
CA THR A 233 -23.90 -14.24 17.39
C THR A 233 -23.88 -12.91 16.66
N LYS A 234 -25.05 -12.48 16.20
CA LYS A 234 -25.21 -11.16 15.59
C LYS A 234 -24.88 -10.03 16.58
N GLU A 235 -25.29 -10.18 17.82
CA GLU A 235 -25.09 -9.22 18.91
C GLU A 235 -23.60 -9.06 19.24
N GLU A 236 -22.85 -10.14 19.28
CA GLU A 236 -21.38 -10.12 19.45
C GLU A 236 -20.70 -9.36 18.31
N LEU A 237 -21.07 -9.65 17.06
CA LEU A 237 -20.52 -8.96 15.89
C LEU A 237 -20.89 -7.48 15.84
N ASP A 238 -22.10 -7.10 16.28
CA ASP A 238 -22.53 -5.70 16.39
C ASP A 238 -21.73 -4.95 17.46
N THR A 239 -21.46 -5.61 18.58
CA THR A 239 -20.61 -5.08 19.65
C THR A 239 -19.18 -4.84 19.15
N ILE A 240 -18.55 -5.85 18.55
CA ILE A 240 -17.21 -5.74 17.96
C ILE A 240 -17.14 -4.59 16.94
N LEU A 241 -18.14 -4.50 16.05
CA LEU A 241 -18.17 -3.43 15.05
C LEU A 241 -18.26 -2.04 15.67
N SER A 242 -19.05 -1.90 16.73
CA SER A 242 -19.20 -0.63 17.47
C SER A 242 -17.89 -0.24 18.15
N GLU A 243 -17.26 -1.17 18.87
CA GLU A 243 -16.00 -0.95 19.56
C GLU A 243 -14.87 -0.59 18.59
N VAL A 244 -14.77 -1.30 17.47
CA VAL A 244 -13.75 -1.03 16.44
C VAL A 244 -13.96 0.34 15.78
N LYS A 245 -15.21 0.75 15.53
CA LYS A 245 -15.50 2.09 15.01
C LYS A 245 -15.04 3.21 15.95
N GLU A 246 -15.32 3.08 17.23
CA GLU A 246 -14.86 4.07 18.21
C GLU A 246 -13.34 4.04 18.39
N PHE A 247 -12.72 2.85 18.40
CA PHE A 247 -11.27 2.70 18.43
C PHE A 247 -10.60 3.40 17.25
N VAL A 248 -11.03 3.11 16.01
CA VAL A 248 -10.46 3.73 14.79
C VAL A 248 -10.64 5.25 14.81
N LYS A 249 -11.77 5.74 15.29
CA LYS A 249 -12.04 7.18 15.42
C LYS A 249 -11.11 7.85 16.44
N ALA A 250 -10.86 7.19 17.57
CA ALA A 250 -9.93 7.67 18.60
C ALA A 250 -8.49 7.67 18.07
N GLU A 251 -8.03 6.58 17.46
CA GLU A 251 -6.70 6.45 16.89
C GLU A 251 -6.45 7.47 15.77
N LYS A 252 -7.42 7.69 14.89
CA LYS A 252 -7.33 8.74 13.87
C LYS A 252 -7.11 10.12 14.48
N LYS A 253 -7.86 10.44 15.55
CA LYS A 253 -7.75 11.73 16.24
C LYS A 253 -6.39 11.90 16.92
N GLU A 254 -5.91 10.86 17.61
CA GLU A 254 -4.61 10.89 18.26
C GLU A 254 -3.46 10.94 17.25
N ALA A 255 -3.51 10.15 16.18
CA ALA A 255 -2.53 10.19 15.10
C ALA A 255 -2.43 11.60 14.47
N TRP A 256 -3.56 12.24 14.21
CA TRP A 256 -3.59 13.61 13.71
C TRP A 256 -2.99 14.62 14.70
N LYS A 257 -3.30 14.50 15.98
CA LYS A 257 -2.75 15.32 17.05
C LYS A 257 -1.23 15.18 17.17
N VAL A 258 -0.73 13.94 17.18
CA VAL A 258 0.71 13.64 17.22
C VAL A 258 1.42 14.21 15.98
N TYR A 259 0.82 14.05 14.79
CA TYR A 259 1.35 14.62 13.54
C TYR A 259 1.41 16.15 13.60
N GLN A 260 0.39 16.81 14.12
CA GLN A 260 0.29 18.27 14.18
C GLN A 260 1.14 18.90 15.29
N ALA A 261 1.44 18.17 16.36
CA ALA A 261 2.11 18.74 17.55
C ALA A 261 3.46 19.42 17.23
N PRO A 262 4.44 18.81 16.52
CA PRO A 262 5.69 19.47 16.17
C PRO A 262 5.47 20.64 15.20
N LEU A 263 4.53 20.52 14.27
CA LEU A 263 4.21 21.60 13.33
C LEU A 263 3.61 22.81 14.04
N LYS A 264 2.78 22.56 15.06
CA LYS A 264 2.19 23.62 15.89
C LYS A 264 3.24 24.35 16.72
N ALA A 265 4.23 23.65 17.24
CA ALA A 265 5.34 24.25 17.97
C ALA A 265 6.15 25.19 17.05
N GLU A 266 6.54 24.73 15.87
CA GLU A 266 7.24 25.53 14.85
C GLU A 266 6.40 26.74 14.39
N TRP A 267 5.11 26.53 14.17
CA TRP A 267 4.16 27.57 13.79
C TRP A 267 4.01 28.66 14.87
N ASN A 268 3.92 28.30 16.14
CA ASN A 268 3.89 29.25 17.24
C ASN A 268 5.18 30.09 17.30
N GLU A 269 6.35 29.41 17.19
CA GLU A 269 7.66 30.08 17.19
C GLU A 269 7.74 31.17 16.09
N VAL A 270 7.37 30.83 14.86
CA VAL A 270 7.40 31.79 13.75
C VAL A 270 6.35 32.89 13.91
N LEU A 271 5.16 32.55 14.41
CA LEU A 271 4.09 33.54 14.62
C LEU A 271 4.47 34.59 15.65
N GLU A 272 5.13 34.21 16.74
CA GLU A 272 5.69 35.14 17.73
C GLU A 272 6.71 36.11 17.10
N ILE A 273 7.62 35.59 16.29
CA ILE A 273 8.61 36.40 15.57
C ILE A 273 7.92 37.36 14.59
N LEU A 274 6.96 36.89 13.80
CA LEU A 274 6.22 37.74 12.85
C LEU A 274 5.38 38.79 13.54
N THR A 275 4.79 38.48 14.70
CA THR A 275 4.02 39.45 15.48
C THR A 275 4.91 40.54 16.05
N SER A 276 6.08 40.18 16.60
CA SER A 276 7.06 41.16 17.07
C SER A 276 7.62 42.03 15.93
N LEU A 277 7.80 41.47 14.75
CA LEU A 277 8.21 42.25 13.55
C LEU A 277 7.13 43.24 13.09
N LYS A 278 5.85 42.84 13.17
CA LYS A 278 4.71 43.73 12.85
C LYS A 278 4.70 45.00 13.72
N GLU A 279 5.03 44.86 15.00
CA GLU A 279 5.07 45.99 15.93
C GLU A 279 6.23 46.95 15.68
N LYS A 280 7.31 46.49 15.02
CA LYS A 280 8.53 47.23 14.83
C LYS A 280 8.78 47.72 13.39
N LEU A 281 8.11 47.11 12.43
CA LEU A 281 8.28 47.38 11.01
C LEU A 281 6.95 47.70 10.35
N ASN A 282 6.97 48.74 9.50
CA ASN A 282 5.82 49.05 8.67
C ASN A 282 5.91 48.24 7.36
N ILE A 283 5.46 46.98 7.41
CA ILE A 283 5.31 46.13 6.22
C ILE A 283 3.80 46.00 5.98
N PRO A 284 3.23 46.68 4.98
CA PRO A 284 1.77 46.76 4.81
C PRO A 284 1.09 45.38 4.66
N GLU A 285 1.77 44.41 4.04
CA GLU A 285 1.22 43.08 3.75
C GLU A 285 1.31 42.13 4.96
N LEU A 286 2.09 42.47 5.98
CA LEU A 286 2.42 41.49 7.09
C LEU A 286 1.19 41.11 7.90
N ASP A 287 0.27 42.04 8.12
CA ASP A 287 -0.95 41.79 8.85
C ASP A 287 -1.85 40.79 8.11
N GLY A 288 -1.99 40.99 6.80
CA GLY A 288 -2.71 40.04 5.93
C GLY A 288 -2.09 38.67 5.97
N TRP A 289 -0.78 38.54 5.84
CA TRP A 289 -0.07 37.24 5.87
C TRP A 289 -0.21 36.53 7.21
N ILE A 290 -0.18 37.26 8.34
CA ILE A 290 -0.40 36.67 9.67
C ILE A 290 -1.85 36.18 9.80
N THR A 291 -2.81 36.97 9.28
CA THR A 291 -4.22 36.60 9.30
C THR A 291 -4.50 35.35 8.47
N ASP A 292 -3.99 35.32 7.24
CA ASP A 292 -4.09 34.16 6.35
C ASP A 292 -3.46 32.91 6.98
N LEU A 293 -2.30 33.05 7.63
CA LEU A 293 -1.61 31.96 8.30
C LEU A 293 -2.44 31.40 9.48
N LYS A 294 -3.14 32.26 10.22
CA LYS A 294 -4.05 31.86 11.30
C LYS A 294 -5.30 31.16 10.77
N GLN A 295 -5.86 31.63 9.65
CA GLN A 295 -7.03 31.01 9.02
C GLN A 295 -6.70 29.64 8.45
N THR A 296 -5.59 29.50 7.72
CA THR A 296 -5.15 28.20 7.17
C THR A 296 -4.89 27.18 8.26
N ALA A 297 -4.38 27.59 9.42
CA ALA A 297 -4.13 26.69 10.56
C ALA A 297 -5.40 26.02 11.10
N MET A 298 -6.60 26.56 10.83
CA MET A 298 -7.88 25.91 11.19
C MET A 298 -8.11 24.59 10.44
N PHE A 299 -7.53 24.43 9.24
CA PHE A 299 -7.64 23.21 8.43
C PHE A 299 -6.45 22.26 8.61
N GLY A 300 -5.42 22.71 9.29
CA GLY A 300 -4.17 21.99 9.54
C GLY A 300 -2.96 22.89 9.36
N ILE A 301 -1.90 22.59 10.10
CA ILE A 301 -0.65 23.37 10.06
C ILE A 301 0.32 22.66 9.14
N PHE A 302 0.88 23.39 8.17
CA PHE A 302 1.87 22.83 7.23
C PHE A 302 3.11 23.72 7.16
N ARG A 303 4.28 23.09 7.15
CA ARG A 303 5.58 23.81 7.06
C ARG A 303 5.69 24.74 5.87
N ARG A 304 5.16 24.33 4.71
CA ARG A 304 5.18 25.16 3.50
C ARG A 304 4.56 26.54 3.72
N ASP A 305 3.46 26.62 4.50
CA ASP A 305 2.69 27.84 4.64
C ASP A 305 3.45 28.87 5.50
N TYR A 306 3.87 28.50 6.71
CA TYR A 306 4.61 29.42 7.58
C TYR A 306 6.05 29.69 7.09
N LEU A 307 6.74 28.74 6.44
CA LEU A 307 8.04 29.00 5.82
C LEU A 307 7.92 29.93 4.62
N SER A 308 6.85 29.84 3.83
CA SER A 308 6.58 30.77 2.74
C SER A 308 6.45 32.21 3.27
N VAL A 309 5.64 32.38 4.32
CA VAL A 309 5.46 33.71 4.96
C VAL A 309 6.78 34.19 5.57
N ALA A 310 7.49 33.35 6.32
CA ALA A 310 8.78 33.70 6.91
C ALA A 310 9.80 34.20 5.86
N ARG A 311 9.88 33.55 4.70
CA ARG A 311 10.76 33.94 3.60
C ARG A 311 10.31 35.24 2.93
N LYS A 312 9.00 35.45 2.72
CA LYS A 312 8.46 36.70 2.20
C LYS A 312 8.81 37.91 3.10
N VAL A 313 8.63 37.70 4.42
CA VAL A 313 8.96 38.76 5.40
C VAL A 313 10.47 39.02 5.43
N MET A 314 11.30 37.96 5.43
CA MET A 314 12.75 38.11 5.39
C MET A 314 13.24 38.95 4.19
N ALA A 315 12.62 38.73 3.03
CA ALA A 315 12.95 39.52 1.80
C ALA A 315 12.55 40.99 1.88
N LYS A 316 11.62 41.36 2.76
CA LYS A 316 11.16 42.75 2.95
C LYS A 316 11.96 43.49 4.02
N ILE A 317 12.75 42.84 4.85
CA ILE A 317 13.52 43.49 5.91
C ILE A 317 14.84 44.04 5.35
N THR A 318 14.93 45.35 5.23
CA THR A 318 16.11 46.04 4.69
C THR A 318 17.14 46.37 5.78
N LYS A 319 16.72 46.52 7.06
CA LYS A 319 17.62 46.83 8.18
C LYS A 319 18.36 45.57 8.65
N GLU A 320 19.68 45.58 8.63
CA GLU A 320 20.51 44.41 8.92
C GLU A 320 20.64 44.10 10.43
N GLU A 321 20.61 45.11 11.29
CA GLU A 321 20.91 44.98 12.72
C GLU A 321 19.67 44.80 13.61
N MET A 322 18.68 44.03 13.18
CA MET A 322 17.50 43.79 14.01
C MET A 322 17.56 42.37 14.63
N ALA A 323 17.35 42.32 15.93
CA ALA A 323 17.30 41.03 16.66
C ALA A 323 16.24 40.06 16.10
N GLU A 324 15.10 40.57 15.67
CA GLU A 324 14.01 39.80 15.09
C GLU A 324 14.37 39.24 13.70
N LYS A 325 15.13 40.00 12.88
CA LYS A 325 15.67 39.51 11.60
C LYS A 325 16.60 38.32 11.84
N SER A 326 17.47 38.43 12.85
CA SER A 326 18.36 37.34 13.25
C SER A 326 17.58 36.10 13.71
N LYS A 327 16.55 36.28 14.55
CA LYS A 327 15.67 35.17 15.00
C LYS A 327 14.95 34.51 13.81
N LEU A 328 14.40 35.30 12.89
CA LEU A 328 13.72 34.75 11.71
C LEU A 328 14.69 34.00 10.79
N SER A 329 15.92 34.53 10.61
CA SER A 329 16.97 33.87 9.85
C SER A 329 17.40 32.54 10.50
N GLN A 330 17.59 32.52 11.81
CA GLN A 330 17.91 31.31 12.57
C GLN A 330 16.80 30.28 12.48
N PHE A 331 15.54 30.70 12.61
CA PHE A 331 14.39 29.81 12.45
C PHE A 331 14.37 29.17 11.04
N ILE A 332 14.49 29.97 9.98
CA ILE A 332 14.50 29.44 8.60
C ILE A 332 15.67 28.46 8.39
N THR A 333 16.86 28.80 8.92
CA THR A 333 18.05 27.95 8.79
C THR A 333 17.88 26.64 9.54
N LYS A 334 17.36 26.68 10.79
CA LYS A 334 17.04 25.50 11.61
C LYS A 334 16.12 24.55 10.82
N ILE A 335 14.98 25.06 10.36
CA ILE A 335 14.00 24.23 9.65
C ILE A 335 14.56 23.69 8.32
N ASN A 336 15.36 24.49 7.58
CA ASN A 336 15.98 24.00 6.35
C ASN A 336 16.99 22.87 6.63
N THR A 337 17.78 22.98 7.71
CA THR A 337 18.74 21.95 8.12
C THR A 337 18.03 20.65 8.54
N GLU A 338 16.98 20.77 9.36
CA GLU A 338 16.16 19.62 9.74
C GLU A 338 15.46 18.97 8.52
N ASN A 339 14.99 19.78 7.57
CA ASN A 339 14.38 19.26 6.35
C ASN A 339 15.39 18.52 5.46
N LYS A 340 16.64 18.98 5.38
CA LYS A 340 17.69 18.23 4.67
C LYS A 340 17.92 16.86 5.29
N GLN A 341 18.01 16.77 6.61
CA GLN A 341 18.16 15.49 7.30
C GLN A 341 16.93 14.60 7.12
N ARG A 342 15.75 15.20 7.19
CA ARG A 342 14.46 14.46 7.13
C ARG A 342 14.12 13.92 5.74
N TYR A 343 14.45 14.66 4.69
CA TYR A 343 14.02 14.36 3.32
C TYR A 343 15.14 14.01 2.35
N ASN A 344 16.39 14.42 2.61
CA ASN A 344 17.50 14.28 1.67
C ASN A 344 18.65 13.40 2.19
N SER A 345 18.62 12.98 3.46
CA SER A 345 19.75 12.29 4.11
C SER A 345 20.16 10.97 3.46
N LYS A 346 19.31 10.39 2.65
CA LYS A 346 19.56 9.09 1.97
C LYS A 346 19.57 9.16 0.45
N LEU A 347 19.49 10.36 -0.13
CA LEU A 347 19.47 10.52 -1.59
C LEU A 347 20.85 10.38 -2.23
N TYR A 348 21.93 10.55 -1.44
CA TYR A 348 23.30 10.63 -1.92
C TYR A 348 24.26 9.70 -1.17
N ASN A 349 23.73 8.76 -0.40
CA ASN A 349 24.54 7.77 0.33
C ASN A 349 24.53 6.42 -0.40
#